data_289366dd12f022f81f66972a6ff62e00
#
_entry.id   289366dd12f022f81f66972a6ff62e00
#
_cell.length_a   1.000
_cell.length_b   1.000
_cell.length_c   1.000
_cell.angle_alpha   90.00
_cell.angle_beta   90.00
_cell.angle_gamma   90.00
#
_symmetry.space_group_name_H-M   'P 1'
#
loop_
_entity.id
_entity.type
_entity.pdbx_description
1 polymer ?
#
loop_
_entity_poly.entity_id
_entity_poly.type
_entity_poly.pdbx_seq_one_letter_code
_entity_poly.pdbx_strand_id
1 'polypeptide(L)'
;MIRIFAMSLSLPLVLALSLGFFTTDRVIAAELSSVKVALIEYSEDSRYSDRVIESRYQAQPWGRLYDAAKIALKESKFSAQAAGINLELSRHSVDSLSQLPELLGDLDAKGTQLFMLDLPDAGVSMAATAMKASDSLLFNLSALDNSLREQQCQDNLFHIAPSRAMLTDAMAQYLVFKKWKKVLLLYGSTLDDRNYLASMRKSGKKFGLKFVAEKEYLLGSDPRERYQNNIALMTSKDDYDVVLIVDHQGEFAVDVPYAISKPRPVVGAAGLVPDWWHWNWDRNGAPQVNKRFYKKAKRHMTGYDWSAWLSVKIFTEALLRTGKQDSESLAAYLISDQLKMDGGKGFPLNFRAWNNQLRQPVFMTSLNRVIARAPLEGFLHPTNNLDILGKDKRETTCQLKTRRAK
;
A
#
# COMPACT_ATOMS: atom_id res chain seq x y z
N MET A 1 32.56 16.71 -96.29
CA MET A 1 32.46 18.16 -96.66
C MET A 1 31.38 18.77 -95.79
N ILE A 2 31.64 19.91 -95.25
CA ILE A 2 30.90 20.91 -94.47
C ILE A 2 31.34 20.99 -93.03
N ARG A 3 32.18 21.97 -92.80
CA ARG A 3 32.59 22.48 -91.48
C ARG A 3 31.47 23.37 -90.92
N ILE A 4 31.08 23.22 -89.71
CA ILE A 4 30.26 24.18 -88.94
C ILE A 4 31.07 24.64 -87.75
N PHE A 5 31.26 25.97 -87.65
CA PHE A 5 31.89 26.73 -86.62
C PHE A 5 30.97 26.68 -85.32
N ALA A 6 31.56 26.39 -84.20
CA ALA A 6 30.89 26.62 -82.93
C ALA A 6 31.47 27.85 -82.23
N MET A 7 30.66 28.86 -82.07
CA MET A 7 30.93 30.07 -81.27
C MET A 7 30.77 29.76 -79.79
N SER A 8 31.80 29.92 -79.01
CA SER A 8 31.76 29.82 -77.54
C SER A 8 31.30 31.14 -76.93
N LEU A 9 30.14 31.13 -76.25
CA LEU A 9 29.65 32.24 -75.43
C LEU A 9 30.03 31.97 -73.96
N SER A 10 30.99 32.72 -73.42
CA SER A 10 31.42 32.69 -72.03
C SER A 10 30.45 33.59 -71.17
N LEU A 11 29.67 32.98 -70.28
CA LEU A 11 28.89 33.68 -69.33
C LEU A 11 29.61 33.71 -67.95
N PRO A 12 29.79 34.85 -67.28
CA PRO A 12 30.41 34.87 -65.95
C PRO A 12 29.40 34.43 -64.88
N LEU A 13 29.79 33.41 -64.14
CA LEU A 13 29.02 32.91 -62.98
C LEU A 13 29.27 33.84 -61.77
N VAL A 14 28.31 34.68 -61.43
CA VAL A 14 28.35 35.47 -60.21
C VAL A 14 27.87 34.59 -59.04
N LEU A 15 28.85 34.19 -58.24
CA LEU A 15 28.61 33.41 -56.99
C LEU A 15 28.19 34.39 -55.91
N ALA A 16 26.86 34.50 -55.63
CA ALA A 16 26.33 35.24 -54.50
C ALA A 16 26.45 34.37 -53.23
N LEU A 17 27.43 34.68 -52.37
CA LEU A 17 27.56 34.10 -51.02
C LEU A 17 26.42 34.70 -50.15
N SER A 18 25.33 33.98 -49.98
CA SER A 18 24.34 34.29 -48.96
C SER A 18 24.87 33.79 -47.61
N LEU A 19 25.40 34.68 -46.77
CA LEU A 19 25.59 34.42 -45.33
C LEU A 19 24.21 34.24 -44.69
N GLY A 20 23.79 32.98 -44.56
CA GLY A 20 22.67 32.64 -43.71
C GLY A 20 23.08 32.84 -42.23
N PHE A 21 22.54 33.86 -41.62
CA PHE A 21 22.54 33.97 -40.15
C PHE A 21 21.71 32.82 -39.58
N PHE A 22 22.41 31.74 -39.18
CA PHE A 22 21.80 30.74 -38.27
C PHE A 22 21.65 31.42 -36.92
N THR A 23 20.47 31.97 -36.65
CA THR A 23 20.06 32.25 -35.28
C THR A 23 19.96 30.92 -34.57
N THR A 24 20.95 30.61 -33.78
CA THR A 24 20.83 29.51 -32.77
C THR A 24 19.78 29.94 -31.78
N ASP A 25 18.53 29.55 -32.01
CA ASP A 25 17.54 29.57 -30.97
C ASP A 25 18.10 28.72 -29.84
N ARG A 26 18.59 29.40 -28.80
CA ARG A 26 18.82 28.74 -27.52
C ARG A 26 17.50 28.20 -27.04
N VAL A 27 17.30 26.90 -27.21
CA VAL A 27 16.24 26.20 -26.49
C VAL A 27 16.57 26.41 -25.00
N ILE A 28 15.94 27.41 -24.39
CA ILE A 28 15.96 27.61 -22.96
C ILE A 28 15.24 26.37 -22.44
N ALA A 29 16.00 25.44 -21.87
CA ALA A 29 15.41 24.31 -21.17
C ALA A 29 14.45 24.90 -20.12
N ALA A 30 13.17 24.64 -20.26
CA ALA A 30 12.18 25.10 -19.29
C ALA A 30 12.63 24.58 -17.91
N GLU A 31 12.73 25.50 -16.96
CA GLU A 31 13.10 25.17 -15.59
C GLU A 31 12.05 24.24 -15.03
N LEU A 32 12.46 23.02 -14.62
CA LEU A 32 11.55 22.03 -14.08
C LEU A 32 11.07 22.48 -12.69
N SER A 33 9.76 22.50 -12.48
CA SER A 33 9.19 22.74 -11.17
C SER A 33 9.53 21.60 -10.21
N SER A 34 10.20 21.89 -9.09
CA SER A 34 10.54 20.87 -8.10
C SER A 34 9.33 20.52 -7.24
N VAL A 35 9.02 19.22 -7.14
CA VAL A 35 7.98 18.65 -6.29
C VAL A 35 8.63 17.71 -5.28
N LYS A 36 8.54 18.05 -4.01
CA LYS A 36 9.21 17.34 -2.91
C LYS A 36 8.30 16.30 -2.28
N VAL A 37 8.83 15.11 -2.15
CA VAL A 37 8.21 13.95 -1.50
C VAL A 37 9.09 13.50 -0.35
N ALA A 38 8.55 13.32 0.84
CA ALA A 38 9.28 12.84 2.00
C ALA A 38 8.74 11.49 2.48
N LEU A 39 9.61 10.49 2.62
CA LEU A 39 9.31 9.25 3.31
C LEU A 39 9.69 9.41 4.78
N ILE A 40 8.72 9.24 5.67
CA ILE A 40 8.87 9.38 7.12
C ILE A 40 8.79 7.99 7.75
N GLU A 41 9.80 7.63 8.52
CA GLU A 41 9.95 6.33 9.17
C GLU A 41 10.14 6.48 10.69
N TYR A 42 9.80 5.44 11.44
CA TYR A 42 10.11 5.31 12.86
C TYR A 42 11.22 4.28 13.03
N SER A 43 12.35 4.66 13.66
CA SER A 43 13.52 3.78 13.80
C SER A 43 13.21 2.55 14.65
N GLU A 44 12.47 2.74 15.74
CA GLU A 44 12.10 1.71 16.72
C GLU A 44 10.83 0.93 16.34
N ASP A 45 10.44 0.92 15.08
CA ASP A 45 9.27 0.17 14.62
C ASP A 45 9.52 -1.35 14.72
N SER A 46 8.73 -2.00 15.54
CA SER A 46 8.86 -3.42 15.84
C SER A 46 8.76 -4.33 14.61
N ARG A 47 8.10 -3.88 13.55
CA ARG A 47 8.03 -4.61 12.27
C ARG A 47 9.39 -4.87 11.65
N TYR A 48 10.36 -4.00 11.93
CA TYR A 48 11.71 -4.04 11.38
C TYR A 48 12.77 -4.45 12.41
N SER A 49 12.36 -4.94 13.58
CA SER A 49 13.31 -5.49 14.57
C SER A 49 13.96 -6.76 14.04
N ASP A 50 15.23 -6.99 14.39
CA ASP A 50 16.00 -8.15 13.96
C ASP A 50 15.26 -9.45 14.29
N ARG A 51 14.67 -9.54 15.49
CA ARG A 51 13.88 -10.71 15.93
C ARG A 51 12.73 -11.03 14.96
N VAL A 52 11.99 -10.03 14.52
CA VAL A 52 10.87 -10.22 13.58
C VAL A 52 11.38 -10.58 12.19
N ILE A 53 12.47 -9.97 11.75
CA ILE A 53 13.09 -10.26 10.46
C ILE A 53 13.61 -11.70 10.43
N GLU A 54 14.27 -12.13 11.49
CA GLU A 54 14.86 -13.47 11.60
C GLU A 54 13.82 -14.58 11.78
N SER A 55 12.75 -14.33 12.53
CA SER A 55 11.68 -15.30 12.77
C SER A 55 10.79 -15.54 11.54
N ARG A 56 10.80 -14.61 10.59
CA ARG A 56 10.05 -14.79 9.35
C ARG A 56 10.74 -15.80 8.45
N TYR A 57 9.92 -16.51 7.67
CA TYR A 57 10.42 -17.43 6.65
C TYR A 57 11.49 -16.73 5.80
N GLN A 58 12.65 -17.36 5.65
CA GLN A 58 13.80 -16.82 4.90
C GLN A 58 13.46 -16.33 3.49
N ALA A 59 12.38 -16.86 2.89
CA ALA A 59 11.90 -16.44 1.56
C ALA A 59 11.24 -15.05 1.53
N GLN A 60 10.88 -14.47 2.68
CA GLN A 60 10.10 -13.22 2.75
C GLN A 60 10.60 -12.26 3.85
N PRO A 61 11.86 -11.86 3.86
CA PRO A 61 12.34 -10.86 4.82
C PRO A 61 11.65 -9.52 4.54
N TRP A 62 11.22 -8.86 5.62
CA TRP A 62 10.78 -7.47 5.53
C TRP A 62 11.99 -6.54 5.39
N GLY A 63 11.73 -5.31 4.99
CA GLY A 63 12.71 -4.27 4.94
C GLY A 63 12.07 -2.93 4.74
N ARG A 64 12.82 -1.87 4.97
CA ARG A 64 12.37 -0.49 4.84
C ARG A 64 11.93 -0.16 3.41
N LEU A 65 10.99 0.76 3.27
CA LEU A 65 10.21 0.99 2.05
C LEU A 65 10.91 1.88 1.01
N TYR A 66 12.03 2.49 1.38
CA TYR A 66 12.72 3.49 0.55
C TYR A 66 13.07 3.00 -0.85
N ASP A 67 13.51 1.74 -1.00
CA ASP A 67 13.83 1.19 -2.32
C ASP A 67 12.60 1.09 -3.23
N ALA A 68 11.43 0.78 -2.68
CA ALA A 68 10.18 0.74 -3.43
C ALA A 68 9.78 2.13 -3.95
N ALA A 69 9.87 3.16 -3.11
CA ALA A 69 9.62 4.55 -3.48
C ALA A 69 10.62 5.02 -4.57
N LYS A 70 11.92 4.70 -4.43
CA LYS A 70 12.95 5.03 -5.44
C LYS A 70 12.68 4.38 -6.80
N ILE A 71 12.22 3.14 -6.82
CA ILE A 71 11.87 2.45 -8.07
C ILE A 71 10.71 3.17 -8.75
N ALA A 72 9.65 3.49 -8.01
CA ALA A 72 8.49 4.20 -8.54
C ALA A 72 8.86 5.60 -9.06
N LEU A 73 9.71 6.32 -8.33
CA LEU A 73 10.24 7.61 -8.76
C LEU A 73 10.98 7.50 -10.09
N LYS A 74 11.89 6.51 -10.21
CA LYS A 74 12.62 6.26 -11.46
C LYS A 74 11.69 5.93 -12.62
N GLU A 75 10.65 5.13 -12.38
CA GLU A 75 9.65 4.77 -13.39
C GLU A 75 8.79 5.96 -13.81
N SER A 76 8.54 6.92 -12.92
CA SER A 76 7.75 8.11 -13.17
C SER A 76 8.54 9.28 -13.74
N LYS A 77 9.88 9.21 -13.70
CA LYS A 77 10.76 10.33 -14.04
C LYS A 77 10.51 10.91 -15.43
N PHE A 78 10.43 10.06 -16.43
CA PHE A 78 10.27 10.52 -17.82
C PHE A 78 8.94 11.26 -18.03
N SER A 79 7.83 10.71 -17.56
CA SER A 79 6.50 11.34 -17.68
C SER A 79 6.41 12.63 -16.87
N ALA A 80 7.00 12.69 -15.67
CA ALA A 80 7.04 13.89 -14.86
C ALA A 80 7.87 15.00 -15.52
N GLN A 81 9.06 14.69 -16.02
CA GLN A 81 9.92 15.66 -16.71
C GLN A 81 9.29 16.17 -18.01
N ALA A 82 8.61 15.32 -18.77
CA ALA A 82 7.86 15.74 -19.96
C ALA A 82 6.73 16.72 -19.63
N ALA A 83 6.22 16.70 -18.40
CA ALA A 83 5.23 17.67 -17.88
C ALA A 83 5.87 18.86 -17.15
N GLY A 84 7.19 19.04 -17.22
CA GLY A 84 7.90 20.12 -16.55
C GLY A 84 8.08 19.93 -15.04
N ILE A 85 7.97 18.69 -14.53
CA ILE A 85 8.05 18.38 -13.09
C ILE A 85 9.32 17.57 -12.79
N ASN A 86 10.04 17.99 -11.73
CA ASN A 86 11.13 17.23 -11.14
C ASN A 86 10.70 16.71 -9.78
N LEU A 87 10.56 15.39 -9.64
CA LEU A 87 10.18 14.75 -8.37
C LEU A 87 11.44 14.50 -7.52
N GLU A 88 11.45 14.99 -6.31
CA GLU A 88 12.55 14.83 -5.35
C GLU A 88 12.07 14.01 -4.14
N LEU A 89 12.75 12.89 -3.87
CA LEU A 89 12.45 12.02 -2.74
C LEU A 89 13.50 12.16 -1.66
N SER A 90 13.08 12.55 -0.47
CA SER A 90 13.89 12.53 0.76
C SER A 90 13.43 11.42 1.71
N ARG A 91 14.31 10.99 2.61
CA ARG A 91 14.04 9.99 3.63
C ARG A 91 14.40 10.54 4.99
N HIS A 92 13.49 10.43 5.94
CA HIS A 92 13.65 10.93 7.30
C HIS A 92 13.19 9.86 8.29
N SER A 93 13.91 9.75 9.41
CA SER A 93 13.59 8.85 10.49
C SER A 93 13.50 9.61 11.80
N VAL A 94 12.59 9.21 12.67
CA VAL A 94 12.50 9.68 14.05
C VAL A 94 12.75 8.54 15.02
N ASP A 95 13.43 8.82 16.12
CA ASP A 95 13.71 7.84 17.18
C ASP A 95 12.61 7.85 18.26
N SER A 96 11.80 8.89 18.27
CA SER A 96 10.60 8.98 19.09
C SER A 96 9.46 9.60 18.29
N LEU A 97 8.24 9.09 18.47
CA LEU A 97 7.06 9.64 17.81
C LEU A 97 6.79 11.10 18.23
N SER A 98 7.25 11.52 19.39
CA SER A 98 7.14 12.92 19.85
C SER A 98 7.89 13.93 18.96
N GLN A 99 8.86 13.50 18.18
CA GLN A 99 9.61 14.33 17.23
C GLN A 99 8.86 14.58 15.92
N LEU A 100 7.79 13.80 15.63
CA LEU A 100 7.07 13.91 14.36
C LEU A 100 6.52 15.31 14.07
N PRO A 101 5.85 16.02 14.99
CA PRO A 101 5.29 17.34 14.70
C PRO A 101 6.35 18.36 14.26
N GLU A 102 7.50 18.39 14.92
CA GLU A 102 8.62 19.29 14.59
C GLU A 102 9.20 18.95 13.22
N LEU A 103 9.56 17.67 13.00
CA LEU A 103 10.11 17.22 11.72
C LEU A 103 9.17 17.52 10.55
N LEU A 104 7.89 17.22 10.70
CA LEU A 104 6.89 17.43 9.64
C LEU A 104 6.69 18.92 9.37
N GLY A 105 6.64 19.77 10.41
CA GLY A 105 6.56 21.22 10.27
C GLY A 105 7.76 21.82 9.55
N ASP A 106 8.96 21.37 9.85
CA ASP A 106 10.19 21.79 9.18
C ASP A 106 10.23 21.42 7.70
N LEU A 107 9.77 20.22 7.37
CA LEU A 107 9.72 19.73 5.98
C LEU A 107 8.61 20.44 5.18
N ASP A 108 7.48 20.70 5.81
CA ASP A 108 6.36 21.46 5.23
C ASP A 108 6.80 22.90 4.90
N ALA A 109 7.47 23.58 5.84
CA ALA A 109 8.05 24.91 5.63
C ALA A 109 9.08 24.95 4.49
N LYS A 110 9.73 23.82 4.19
CA LYS A 110 10.64 23.66 3.05
C LYS A 110 9.92 23.31 1.75
N GLY A 111 8.59 23.25 1.74
CA GLY A 111 7.75 23.04 0.59
C GLY A 111 7.59 21.56 0.20
N THR A 112 7.54 20.64 1.15
CA THR A 112 7.21 19.23 0.88
C THR A 112 5.71 19.11 0.60
N GLN A 113 5.33 18.53 -0.57
CA GLN A 113 3.93 18.40 -0.99
C GLN A 113 3.32 17.05 -0.62
N LEU A 114 4.13 16.00 -0.50
CA LEU A 114 3.67 14.67 -0.11
C LEU A 114 4.53 14.09 1.01
N PHE A 115 3.87 13.67 2.08
CA PHE A 115 4.47 12.87 3.14
C PHE A 115 3.99 11.42 3.02
N MET A 116 4.91 10.51 2.83
CA MET A 116 4.70 9.07 2.79
C MET A 116 5.02 8.50 4.17
N LEU A 117 3.99 8.03 4.90
CA LEU A 117 4.10 7.66 6.32
C LEU A 117 4.26 6.14 6.47
N ASP A 118 5.46 5.68 6.78
CA ASP A 118 5.75 4.33 7.25
C ASP A 118 5.90 4.34 8.76
N LEU A 119 4.78 4.47 9.44
CA LEU A 119 4.66 4.68 10.87
C LEU A 119 3.65 3.71 11.50
N PRO A 120 3.78 3.39 12.80
CA PRO A 120 2.73 2.70 13.53
C PRO A 120 1.44 3.55 13.61
N ASP A 121 0.32 2.91 13.97
CA ASP A 121 -1.00 3.54 14.01
C ASP A 121 -1.03 4.87 14.78
N ALA A 122 -0.36 4.92 15.95
CA ALA A 122 -0.24 6.14 16.75
C ALA A 122 0.56 7.25 16.04
N GLY A 123 1.65 6.88 15.36
CA GLY A 123 2.47 7.81 14.59
C GLY A 123 1.71 8.45 13.44
N VAL A 124 0.92 7.65 12.69
CA VAL A 124 0.07 8.17 11.60
C VAL A 124 -1.00 9.12 12.14
N SER A 125 -1.63 8.80 13.28
CA SER A 125 -2.61 9.68 13.93
C SER A 125 -1.98 11.00 14.36
N MET A 126 -0.80 10.95 14.95
CA MET A 126 -0.05 12.13 15.38
C MET A 126 0.36 13.01 14.19
N ALA A 127 0.91 12.41 13.14
CA ALA A 127 1.29 13.10 11.90
C ALA A 127 0.09 13.80 11.25
N ALA A 128 -1.03 13.10 11.13
CA ALA A 128 -2.25 13.65 10.55
C ALA A 128 -2.80 14.82 11.35
N THR A 129 -2.72 14.74 12.67
CA THR A 129 -3.13 15.83 13.57
C THR A 129 -2.22 17.05 13.46
N ALA A 130 -0.90 16.83 13.46
CA ALA A 130 0.09 17.91 13.33
C ALA A 130 -0.04 18.66 11.99
N MET A 131 -0.32 17.93 10.91
CA MET A 131 -0.40 18.47 9.55
C MET A 131 -1.81 18.87 9.11
N LYS A 132 -2.77 18.98 10.04
CA LYS A 132 -4.18 19.28 9.73
C LYS A 132 -4.41 20.59 8.99
N ALA A 133 -3.58 21.59 9.25
CA ALA A 133 -3.65 22.92 8.63
C ALA A 133 -2.68 23.11 7.46
N SER A 134 -1.86 22.11 7.15
CA SER A 134 -0.88 22.13 6.07
C SER A 134 -1.55 21.96 4.70
N ASP A 135 -0.92 22.54 3.68
CA ASP A 135 -1.27 22.32 2.26
C ASP A 135 -0.51 21.12 1.68
N SER A 136 -0.24 20.10 2.49
CA SER A 136 0.43 18.88 2.06
C SER A 136 -0.49 17.68 2.16
N LEU A 137 -0.25 16.67 1.32
CA LEU A 137 -0.91 15.37 1.39
C LEU A 137 -0.11 14.38 2.23
N LEU A 138 -0.82 13.55 2.98
CA LEU A 138 -0.24 12.46 3.75
C LEU A 138 -0.75 11.12 3.20
N PHE A 139 0.17 10.21 2.87
CA PHE A 139 -0.16 8.86 2.43
C PHE A 139 0.27 7.85 3.48
N ASN A 140 -0.70 7.20 4.12
CA ASN A 140 -0.46 6.11 5.06
C ASN A 140 -0.11 4.83 4.30
N LEU A 141 1.11 4.32 4.51
CA LEU A 141 1.66 3.16 3.82
C LEU A 141 1.50 1.85 4.59
N SER A 142 1.31 1.91 5.92
CA SER A 142 1.51 0.75 6.78
C SER A 142 0.53 0.61 7.93
N ALA A 143 -0.02 1.69 8.47
CA ALA A 143 -0.95 1.64 9.60
C ALA A 143 -2.31 1.07 9.19
N LEU A 144 -2.75 0.02 9.90
CA LEU A 144 -3.93 -0.76 9.57
C LEU A 144 -5.14 -0.43 10.45
N ASP A 145 -5.00 0.42 11.47
CA ASP A 145 -6.06 0.68 12.43
C ASP A 145 -7.31 1.26 11.75
N ASN A 146 -8.45 0.70 12.14
CA ASN A 146 -9.75 1.12 11.61
C ASN A 146 -10.11 2.54 12.06
N SER A 147 -9.68 2.98 13.25
CA SER A 147 -9.98 4.30 13.79
C SER A 147 -9.48 5.45 12.91
N LEU A 148 -8.34 5.25 12.22
CA LEU A 148 -7.79 6.21 11.26
C LEU A 148 -8.71 6.47 10.05
N ARG A 149 -9.63 5.55 9.76
CA ARG A 149 -10.62 5.63 8.66
C ARG A 149 -12.03 5.90 9.17
N GLU A 150 -12.16 6.03 10.47
CA GLU A 150 -13.44 6.26 11.17
C GLU A 150 -13.36 7.57 11.96
N GLN A 151 -13.38 7.53 13.31
CA GLN A 151 -13.43 8.69 14.18
C GLN A 151 -12.16 9.58 14.17
N GLN A 152 -11.02 9.05 13.73
CA GLN A 152 -9.75 9.79 13.63
C GLN A 152 -9.39 10.16 12.18
N CYS A 153 -10.35 10.08 11.26
CA CYS A 153 -10.10 10.42 9.86
C CYS A 153 -9.77 11.91 9.69
N GLN A 154 -8.91 12.22 8.72
CA GLN A 154 -8.48 13.58 8.40
C GLN A 154 -8.58 13.81 6.89
N ASP A 155 -8.89 15.05 6.49
CA ASP A 155 -9.09 15.41 5.09
C ASP A 155 -7.85 15.19 4.22
N ASN A 156 -6.67 15.49 4.75
CA ASN A 156 -5.40 15.40 4.03
C ASN A 156 -4.72 14.02 4.12
N LEU A 157 -5.30 13.06 4.87
CA LEU A 157 -4.74 11.72 5.05
C LEU A 157 -5.43 10.71 4.14
N PHE A 158 -4.65 10.12 3.24
CA PHE A 158 -5.06 9.07 2.32
C PHE A 158 -4.43 7.73 2.71
N HIS A 159 -5.19 6.64 2.65
CA HIS A 159 -4.74 5.33 3.09
C HIS A 159 -4.46 4.43 1.90
N ILE A 160 -3.18 4.16 1.61
CA ILE A 160 -2.76 3.18 0.60
C ILE A 160 -2.83 1.77 1.19
N ALA A 161 -2.32 1.57 2.41
CA ALA A 161 -2.52 0.32 3.14
C ALA A 161 -4.00 0.07 3.40
N PRO A 162 -4.47 -1.20 3.33
CA PRO A 162 -5.85 -1.53 3.68
C PRO A 162 -6.11 -1.28 5.17
N SER A 163 -7.38 -1.18 5.54
CA SER A 163 -7.74 -1.25 6.96
C SER A 163 -7.69 -2.70 7.47
N ARG A 164 -7.53 -2.88 8.78
CA ARG A 164 -7.63 -4.20 9.42
C ARG A 164 -8.99 -4.84 9.11
N ALA A 165 -10.07 -4.06 9.03
CA ALA A 165 -11.39 -4.54 8.64
C ALA A 165 -11.40 -5.11 7.20
N MET A 166 -10.70 -4.51 6.24
CA MET A 166 -10.60 -5.06 4.89
C MET A 166 -9.91 -6.43 4.87
N LEU A 167 -8.87 -6.60 5.67
CA LEU A 167 -8.14 -7.86 5.77
C LEU A 167 -9.00 -8.95 6.44
N THR A 168 -9.65 -8.62 7.56
CA THR A 168 -10.52 -9.59 8.25
C THR A 168 -11.79 -9.91 7.45
N ASP A 169 -12.31 -8.97 6.68
CA ASP A 169 -13.44 -9.23 5.76
C ASP A 169 -13.03 -10.19 4.63
N ALA A 170 -11.85 -10.04 4.08
CA ALA A 170 -11.33 -10.95 3.06
C ALA A 170 -11.16 -12.38 3.62
N MET A 171 -10.64 -12.51 4.85
CA MET A 171 -10.56 -13.79 5.54
C MET A 171 -11.95 -14.39 5.76
N ALA A 172 -12.90 -13.62 6.29
CA ALA A 172 -14.26 -14.09 6.55
C ALA A 172 -14.96 -14.54 5.27
N GLN A 173 -14.85 -13.77 4.17
CA GLN A 173 -15.38 -14.18 2.87
C GLN A 173 -14.79 -15.50 2.40
N TYR A 174 -13.48 -15.69 2.55
CA TYR A 174 -12.82 -16.92 2.14
C TYR A 174 -13.32 -18.13 2.95
N LEU A 175 -13.45 -17.99 4.26
CA LEU A 175 -13.98 -19.06 5.13
C LEU A 175 -15.41 -19.44 4.73
N VAL A 176 -16.27 -18.45 4.49
CA VAL A 176 -17.66 -18.68 4.03
C VAL A 176 -17.70 -19.33 2.65
N PHE A 177 -16.87 -18.86 1.72
CA PHE A 177 -16.74 -19.44 0.38
C PHE A 177 -16.34 -20.92 0.43
N LYS A 178 -15.43 -21.28 1.36
CA LYS A 178 -15.03 -22.68 1.61
C LYS A 178 -16.05 -23.48 2.42
N LYS A 179 -17.12 -22.86 2.88
CA LYS A 179 -18.12 -23.44 3.80
C LYS A 179 -17.54 -23.80 5.18
N TRP A 180 -16.41 -23.21 5.57
CA TRP A 180 -15.78 -23.36 6.89
C TRP A 180 -16.36 -22.32 7.85
N LYS A 181 -17.62 -22.51 8.25
CA LYS A 181 -18.35 -21.50 9.00
C LYS A 181 -18.18 -21.61 10.52
N LYS A 182 -17.81 -22.79 11.02
CA LYS A 182 -17.52 -23.03 12.44
C LYS A 182 -16.03 -22.82 12.68
N VAL A 183 -15.68 -21.75 13.36
CA VAL A 183 -14.28 -21.31 13.56
C VAL A 183 -13.90 -21.53 15.01
N LEU A 184 -12.81 -22.28 15.22
CA LEU A 184 -12.08 -22.27 16.49
C LEU A 184 -11.01 -21.18 16.38
N LEU A 185 -11.03 -20.21 17.29
CA LEU A 185 -10.14 -19.06 17.29
C LEU A 185 -9.12 -19.18 18.41
N LEU A 186 -7.82 -19.18 18.04
CA LEU A 186 -6.70 -19.13 18.97
C LEU A 186 -6.06 -17.75 18.84
N TYR A 187 -5.81 -17.06 19.96
CA TYR A 187 -5.32 -15.67 19.92
C TYR A 187 -4.33 -15.37 21.04
N GLY A 188 -3.39 -14.47 20.76
CA GLY A 188 -2.45 -13.95 21.73
C GLY A 188 -2.96 -12.75 22.51
N SER A 189 -2.15 -12.29 23.47
CA SER A 189 -2.48 -11.23 24.41
C SER A 189 -1.98 -9.84 23.99
N THR A 190 -1.24 -9.71 22.88
CA THR A 190 -0.71 -8.42 22.43
C THR A 190 -1.83 -7.46 22.02
N LEU A 191 -1.54 -6.17 22.00
CA LEU A 191 -2.51 -5.17 21.55
C LEU A 191 -2.94 -5.42 20.10
N ASP A 192 -2.00 -5.79 19.23
CA ASP A 192 -2.28 -6.10 17.82
C ASP A 192 -3.16 -7.33 17.66
N ASP A 193 -2.93 -8.38 18.47
CA ASP A 193 -3.78 -9.58 18.49
C ASP A 193 -5.21 -9.21 18.91
N ARG A 194 -5.37 -8.42 19.96
CA ARG A 194 -6.70 -7.97 20.43
C ARG A 194 -7.42 -7.10 19.40
N ASN A 195 -6.69 -6.21 18.72
CA ASN A 195 -7.24 -5.38 17.66
C ASN A 195 -7.67 -6.21 16.44
N TYR A 196 -6.86 -7.22 16.07
CA TYR A 196 -7.22 -8.15 14.99
C TYR A 196 -8.43 -9.00 15.38
N LEU A 197 -8.44 -9.55 16.60
CA LEU A 197 -9.55 -10.31 17.15
C LEU A 197 -10.87 -9.51 17.14
N ALA A 198 -10.84 -8.27 17.61
CA ALA A 198 -12.01 -7.39 17.61
C ALA A 198 -12.53 -7.13 16.18
N SER A 199 -11.63 -6.93 15.22
CA SER A 199 -11.98 -6.76 13.81
C SER A 199 -12.55 -8.06 13.22
N MET A 200 -11.93 -9.22 13.53
CA MET A 200 -12.36 -10.52 13.03
C MET A 200 -13.75 -10.91 13.54
N ARG A 201 -14.07 -10.59 14.81
CA ARG A 201 -15.42 -10.77 15.35
C ARG A 201 -16.48 -9.97 14.59
N LYS A 202 -16.16 -8.71 14.22
CA LYS A 202 -17.05 -7.87 13.41
C LYS A 202 -17.23 -8.45 12.01
N SER A 203 -16.16 -8.87 11.37
CA SER A 203 -16.20 -9.52 10.06
C SER A 203 -16.93 -10.86 10.10
N GLY A 204 -16.72 -11.65 11.15
CA GLY A 204 -17.43 -12.90 11.38
C GLY A 204 -18.96 -12.69 11.46
N LYS A 205 -19.39 -11.68 12.21
CA LYS A 205 -20.82 -11.30 12.28
C LYS A 205 -21.35 -10.83 10.93
N LYS A 206 -20.59 -9.99 10.20
CA LYS A 206 -20.95 -9.46 8.87
C LYS A 206 -21.18 -10.56 7.85
N PHE A 207 -20.35 -11.59 7.85
CA PHE A 207 -20.38 -12.67 6.86
C PHE A 207 -20.98 -14.00 7.37
N GLY A 208 -21.49 -14.04 8.61
CA GLY A 208 -22.19 -15.21 9.14
C GLY A 208 -21.29 -16.38 9.55
N LEU A 209 -20.09 -16.10 10.08
CA LEU A 209 -19.25 -17.07 10.75
C LEU A 209 -19.74 -17.31 12.20
N LYS A 210 -19.50 -18.51 12.70
CA LYS A 210 -19.75 -18.90 14.07
C LYS A 210 -18.42 -19.21 14.76
N PHE A 211 -18.01 -18.39 15.70
CA PHE A 211 -16.89 -18.69 16.59
C PHE A 211 -17.38 -19.69 17.65
N VAL A 212 -17.02 -20.97 17.49
CA VAL A 212 -17.48 -22.06 18.36
C VAL A 212 -16.72 -22.11 19.67
N ALA A 213 -15.45 -21.65 19.65
CA ALA A 213 -14.64 -21.40 20.81
C ALA A 213 -13.58 -20.34 20.50
N GLU A 214 -13.20 -19.59 21.51
CA GLU A 214 -12.12 -18.61 21.48
C GLU A 214 -11.20 -18.91 22.66
N LYS A 215 -9.93 -19.16 22.38
CA LYS A 215 -8.94 -19.58 23.40
C LYS A 215 -7.69 -18.73 23.30
N GLU A 216 -7.34 -18.12 24.41
CA GLU A 216 -6.09 -17.36 24.55
C GLU A 216 -4.95 -18.32 24.79
N TYR A 217 -3.82 -18.11 24.10
CA TYR A 217 -2.55 -18.73 24.39
C TYR A 217 -1.63 -17.72 25.09
N LEU A 218 -0.72 -18.23 25.92
CA LEU A 218 0.17 -17.39 26.71
C LEU A 218 1.59 -17.43 26.11
N LEU A 219 2.11 -16.26 25.74
CA LEU A 219 3.52 -16.09 25.38
C LEU A 219 4.28 -15.61 26.60
N GLY A 220 4.70 -16.54 27.45
CA GLY A 220 5.52 -16.28 28.62
C GLY A 220 6.90 -16.92 28.49
N SER A 221 7.88 -16.36 29.19
CA SER A 221 9.20 -16.99 29.37
C SER A 221 9.18 -18.13 30.39
N ASP A 222 8.12 -18.23 31.21
CA ASP A 222 7.96 -19.29 32.19
C ASP A 222 7.56 -20.61 31.48
N PRO A 223 8.39 -21.68 31.62
CA PRO A 223 8.05 -22.98 31.06
C PRO A 223 6.72 -23.56 31.56
N ARG A 224 6.28 -23.18 32.77
CA ARG A 224 4.99 -23.64 33.33
C ARG A 224 3.81 -23.06 32.59
N GLU A 225 3.89 -21.83 32.16
CA GLU A 225 2.85 -21.19 31.34
C GLU A 225 2.77 -21.81 29.95
N ARG A 226 3.91 -22.23 29.38
CA ARG A 226 3.95 -22.94 28.09
C ARG A 226 3.19 -24.26 28.10
N TYR A 227 3.11 -24.97 29.23
CA TYR A 227 2.30 -26.18 29.35
C TYR A 227 0.80 -25.91 29.18
N GLN A 228 0.35 -24.70 29.45
CA GLN A 228 -1.05 -24.30 29.21
C GLN A 228 -1.38 -24.17 27.73
N ASN A 229 -0.37 -23.98 26.89
CA ASN A 229 -0.48 -23.90 25.43
C ASN A 229 -0.48 -25.28 24.74
N ASN A 230 -1.05 -26.30 25.35
CA ASN A 230 -1.18 -27.61 24.74
C ASN A 230 -2.18 -27.54 23.56
N ILE A 231 -1.62 -27.40 22.33
CA ILE A 231 -2.38 -27.22 21.09
C ILE A 231 -3.36 -28.37 20.87
N ALA A 232 -2.92 -29.62 21.12
CA ALA A 232 -3.79 -30.78 20.98
C ALA A 232 -5.01 -30.69 21.92
N LEU A 233 -4.80 -30.29 23.19
CA LEU A 233 -5.88 -30.10 24.15
C LEU A 233 -6.78 -28.91 23.77
N MET A 234 -6.18 -27.79 23.35
CA MET A 234 -6.93 -26.61 22.91
C MET A 234 -7.84 -26.89 21.71
N THR A 235 -7.48 -27.87 20.87
CA THR A 235 -8.19 -28.20 19.62
C THR A 235 -9.02 -29.48 19.69
N SER A 236 -9.07 -30.19 20.82
CA SER A 236 -9.69 -31.52 20.90
C SER A 236 -11.20 -31.52 21.01
N LYS A 237 -11.79 -30.61 21.81
CA LYS A 237 -13.18 -30.76 22.29
C LYS A 237 -14.23 -30.18 21.35
N ASP A 238 -13.95 -29.06 20.70
CA ASP A 238 -14.95 -28.29 19.97
C ASP A 238 -15.23 -28.87 18.56
N ASP A 239 -16.44 -28.69 18.07
CA ASP A 239 -16.84 -29.04 16.70
C ASP A 239 -16.64 -27.83 15.78
N TYR A 240 -15.51 -27.79 15.10
CA TYR A 240 -15.11 -26.70 14.21
C TYR A 240 -14.72 -27.22 12.81
N ASP A 241 -14.84 -26.33 11.82
CA ASP A 241 -14.44 -26.59 10.43
C ASP A 241 -13.00 -26.16 10.18
N VAL A 242 -12.53 -25.13 10.90
CA VAL A 242 -11.24 -24.46 10.68
C VAL A 242 -10.69 -23.89 11.98
N VAL A 243 -9.37 -23.89 12.12
CA VAL A 243 -8.66 -23.16 13.19
C VAL A 243 -8.15 -21.83 12.61
N LEU A 244 -8.54 -20.71 13.22
CA LEU A 244 -8.00 -19.38 12.91
C LEU A 244 -7.05 -18.96 14.02
N ILE A 245 -5.82 -18.59 13.65
CA ILE A 245 -4.79 -18.16 14.59
C ILE A 245 -4.52 -16.67 14.42
N VAL A 246 -4.62 -15.96 15.54
CA VAL A 246 -4.23 -14.56 15.67
C VAL A 246 -2.96 -14.49 16.49
N ASP A 247 -1.83 -14.31 15.81
CA ASP A 247 -0.50 -14.28 16.41
C ASP A 247 0.36 -13.26 15.66
N HIS A 248 0.45 -12.06 16.21
CA HIS A 248 1.21 -10.98 15.59
C HIS A 248 2.73 -11.26 15.64
N GLN A 249 3.20 -11.92 16.68
CA GLN A 249 4.61 -12.25 16.84
C GLN A 249 5.02 -13.49 16.02
N GLY A 250 4.07 -14.38 15.70
CA GLY A 250 4.29 -15.55 14.86
C GLY A 250 4.98 -16.73 15.57
N GLU A 251 5.19 -16.66 16.89
CA GLU A 251 5.92 -17.70 17.63
C GLU A 251 5.06 -18.94 17.91
N PHE A 252 3.83 -18.73 18.41
CA PHE A 252 2.91 -19.83 18.73
C PHE A 252 2.35 -20.49 17.47
N ALA A 253 2.10 -19.67 16.45
CA ALA A 253 1.41 -20.11 15.23
C ALA A 253 2.17 -21.20 14.46
N VAL A 254 3.50 -21.22 14.52
CA VAL A 254 4.36 -22.10 13.71
C VAL A 254 4.05 -23.59 13.96
N ASP A 255 3.79 -23.97 15.20
CA ASP A 255 3.58 -25.36 15.58
C ASP A 255 2.13 -25.83 15.39
N VAL A 256 1.17 -24.89 15.33
CA VAL A 256 -0.25 -25.23 15.35
C VAL A 256 -0.67 -26.16 14.21
N PRO A 257 -0.28 -25.96 12.93
CA PRO A 257 -0.68 -26.85 11.84
C PRO A 257 -0.28 -28.32 12.03
N TYR A 258 0.75 -28.55 12.83
CA TYR A 258 1.33 -29.89 13.06
C TYR A 258 0.86 -30.53 14.37
N ALA A 259 0.29 -29.74 15.30
CA ALA A 259 -0.05 -30.19 16.65
C ALA A 259 -1.55 -30.22 16.95
N ILE A 260 -2.42 -29.82 16.01
CA ILE A 260 -3.88 -29.88 16.18
C ILE A 260 -4.37 -31.32 16.29
N SER A 261 -5.38 -31.55 17.14
CA SER A 261 -5.92 -32.90 17.40
C SER A 261 -6.82 -33.44 16.29
N LYS A 262 -7.35 -32.57 15.44
CA LYS A 262 -8.28 -32.93 14.34
C LYS A 262 -7.71 -32.47 12.99
N PRO A 263 -7.83 -33.26 11.91
CA PRO A 263 -7.36 -32.88 10.58
C PRO A 263 -8.24 -31.77 9.97
N ARG A 264 -8.04 -30.56 10.39
CA ARG A 264 -8.78 -29.38 9.93
C ARG A 264 -7.81 -28.34 9.35
N PRO A 265 -8.27 -27.51 8.41
CA PRO A 265 -7.46 -26.38 7.91
C PRO A 265 -7.05 -25.43 9.03
N VAL A 266 -5.85 -24.89 8.92
CA VAL A 266 -5.33 -23.81 9.77
C VAL A 266 -5.16 -22.57 8.91
N VAL A 267 -5.68 -21.43 9.35
CA VAL A 267 -5.60 -20.13 8.68
C VAL A 267 -5.14 -19.05 9.68
N GLY A 268 -4.77 -17.90 9.17
CA GLY A 268 -4.18 -16.83 9.99
C GLY A 268 -2.67 -16.94 10.03
N ALA A 269 -2.05 -16.63 11.16
CA ALA A 269 -0.60 -16.45 11.29
C ALA A 269 0.28 -17.62 10.81
N ALA A 270 -0.24 -18.85 10.81
CA ALA A 270 0.46 -20.04 10.33
C ALA A 270 -0.24 -20.75 9.18
N GLY A 271 -0.73 -20.04 8.23
CA GLY A 271 -1.41 -20.69 7.10
C GLY A 271 -1.77 -19.70 6.02
N LEU A 272 -3.06 -19.66 5.68
CA LEU A 272 -3.58 -18.70 4.73
C LEU A 272 -3.82 -17.36 5.42
N VAL A 273 -3.17 -16.29 4.94
CA VAL A 273 -3.29 -14.93 5.49
C VAL A 273 -3.85 -13.96 4.44
N PRO A 274 -4.63 -12.96 4.85
CA PRO A 274 -4.99 -11.85 3.98
C PRO A 274 -3.80 -10.89 3.86
N ASP A 275 -3.42 -10.54 2.62
CA ASP A 275 -2.36 -9.58 2.33
C ASP A 275 -2.78 -8.69 1.16
N TRP A 276 -2.20 -7.51 1.03
CA TRP A 276 -2.52 -6.61 -0.07
C TRP A 276 -1.48 -6.60 -1.19
N TRP A 277 -0.42 -7.38 -1.06
CA TRP A 277 0.51 -7.71 -2.15
C TRP A 277 1.20 -9.03 -1.86
N HIS A 278 1.55 -9.75 -2.94
CA HIS A 278 2.35 -10.96 -2.83
C HIS A 278 3.34 -11.04 -3.99
N TRP A 279 4.58 -11.34 -3.67
CA TRP A 279 5.67 -11.41 -4.63
C TRP A 279 5.47 -12.45 -5.74
N ASN A 280 4.71 -13.48 -5.49
CA ASN A 280 4.39 -14.54 -6.47
C ASN A 280 3.02 -14.33 -7.15
N TRP A 281 2.51 -13.08 -7.17
CA TRP A 281 1.36 -12.75 -8.02
C TRP A 281 1.81 -12.66 -9.46
N ASP A 282 1.28 -13.54 -10.34
CA ASP A 282 1.75 -13.81 -11.71
C ASP A 282 0.95 -13.12 -12.81
N ARG A 283 0.02 -12.20 -12.45
CA ARG A 283 -0.89 -11.54 -13.39
C ARG A 283 -0.76 -10.02 -13.38
N ASN A 284 -1.39 -9.38 -14.35
CA ASN A 284 -1.63 -7.93 -14.39
C ASN A 284 -0.36 -7.07 -14.25
N GLY A 285 0.75 -7.49 -14.85
CA GLY A 285 2.02 -6.75 -14.78
C GLY A 285 2.82 -6.89 -13.47
N ALA A 286 2.29 -7.59 -12.47
CA ALA A 286 2.97 -7.78 -11.19
C ALA A 286 4.34 -8.48 -11.30
N PRO A 287 4.55 -9.49 -12.18
CA PRO A 287 5.87 -10.11 -12.31
C PRO A 287 6.97 -9.12 -12.68
N GLN A 288 6.67 -8.12 -13.51
CA GLN A 288 7.64 -7.09 -13.91
C GLN A 288 7.99 -6.17 -12.73
N VAL A 289 6.98 -5.78 -11.93
CA VAL A 289 7.19 -4.97 -10.72
C VAL A 289 8.03 -5.74 -9.72
N ASN A 290 7.66 -6.97 -9.40
CA ASN A 290 8.37 -7.85 -8.47
C ASN A 290 9.83 -8.09 -8.91
N LYS A 291 10.08 -8.34 -10.21
CA LYS A 291 11.43 -8.54 -10.75
C LYS A 291 12.30 -7.30 -10.61
N ARG A 292 11.75 -6.10 -10.90
CA ARG A 292 12.47 -4.83 -10.73
C ARG A 292 12.80 -4.57 -9.26
N PHE A 293 11.83 -4.80 -8.38
CA PHE A 293 12.02 -4.65 -6.95
C PHE A 293 13.11 -5.61 -6.43
N TYR A 294 13.00 -6.90 -6.71
CA TYR A 294 13.98 -7.91 -6.30
C TYR A 294 15.40 -7.58 -6.78
N LYS A 295 15.54 -7.12 -8.04
CA LYS A 295 16.84 -6.71 -8.58
C LYS A 295 17.48 -5.58 -7.77
N LYS A 296 16.68 -4.64 -7.24
CA LYS A 296 17.15 -3.49 -6.48
C LYS A 296 17.33 -3.79 -4.99
N ALA A 297 16.30 -4.34 -4.36
CA ALA A 297 16.23 -4.52 -2.91
C ALA A 297 16.82 -5.86 -2.43
N LYS A 298 17.09 -6.83 -3.35
CA LYS A 298 17.60 -8.18 -3.07
C LYS A 298 16.70 -9.00 -2.12
N ARG A 299 15.44 -8.63 -2.03
CA ARG A 299 14.39 -9.31 -1.29
C ARG A 299 13.06 -9.23 -2.05
N HIS A 300 12.09 -10.03 -1.64
CA HIS A 300 10.76 -9.99 -2.23
C HIS A 300 9.97 -8.75 -1.79
N MET A 301 9.13 -8.26 -2.69
CA MET A 301 8.25 -7.12 -2.45
C MET A 301 7.10 -7.52 -1.52
N THR A 302 6.90 -6.78 -0.46
CA THR A 302 5.80 -6.94 0.49
C THR A 302 4.62 -6.01 0.19
N GLY A 303 3.50 -6.16 0.89
CA GLY A 303 2.38 -5.23 0.82
C GLY A 303 2.77 -3.79 1.18
N TYR A 304 3.64 -3.64 2.17
CA TYR A 304 4.17 -2.32 2.57
C TYR A 304 5.01 -1.68 1.46
N ASP A 305 5.91 -2.43 0.84
CA ASP A 305 6.69 -1.94 -0.31
C ASP A 305 5.79 -1.54 -1.48
N TRP A 306 4.77 -2.36 -1.76
CA TRP A 306 3.79 -2.04 -2.79
C TRP A 306 3.06 -0.74 -2.48
N SER A 307 2.71 -0.49 -1.21
CA SER A 307 2.09 0.78 -0.81
C SER A 307 2.99 1.97 -1.10
N ALA A 308 4.28 1.88 -0.80
CA ALA A 308 5.24 2.94 -1.09
C ALA A 308 5.45 3.17 -2.59
N TRP A 309 5.58 2.08 -3.36
CA TRP A 309 5.69 2.15 -4.82
C TRP A 309 4.44 2.79 -5.44
N LEU A 310 3.26 2.32 -5.05
CA LEU A 310 1.99 2.81 -5.59
C LEU A 310 1.74 4.28 -5.21
N SER A 311 2.14 4.70 -4.01
CA SER A 311 1.99 6.10 -3.54
C SER A 311 2.65 7.09 -4.48
N VAL A 312 3.89 6.84 -4.88
CA VAL A 312 4.61 7.70 -5.83
C VAL A 312 3.91 7.69 -7.19
N LYS A 313 3.43 6.53 -7.63
CA LYS A 313 2.71 6.41 -8.92
C LYS A 313 1.40 7.19 -8.91
N ILE A 314 0.59 7.06 -7.85
CA ILE A 314 -0.69 7.78 -7.68
C ILE A 314 -0.45 9.29 -7.61
N PHE A 315 0.53 9.73 -6.83
CA PHE A 315 0.85 11.15 -6.70
C PHE A 315 1.32 11.75 -8.01
N THR A 316 2.19 11.04 -8.74
CA THR A 316 2.62 11.47 -10.08
C THR A 316 1.44 11.56 -11.05
N GLU A 317 0.55 10.57 -11.06
CA GLU A 317 -0.64 10.59 -11.91
C GLU A 317 -1.55 11.80 -11.59
N ALA A 318 -1.74 12.10 -10.30
CA ALA A 318 -2.52 13.26 -9.89
C ALA A 318 -1.90 14.58 -10.39
N LEU A 319 -0.58 14.75 -10.24
CA LEU A 319 0.14 15.92 -10.77
C LEU A 319 0.00 16.05 -12.30
N LEU A 320 0.16 14.95 -13.02
CA LEU A 320 0.06 14.95 -14.49
C LEU A 320 -1.36 15.26 -15.01
N ARG A 321 -2.38 14.77 -14.32
CA ARG A 321 -3.78 14.95 -14.74
C ARG A 321 -4.35 16.30 -14.36
N THR A 322 -3.97 16.82 -13.20
CA THR A 322 -4.45 18.12 -12.75
C THR A 322 -3.65 19.28 -13.35
N GLY A 323 -2.36 19.06 -13.64
CA GLY A 323 -1.40 20.13 -13.96
C GLY A 323 -1.17 21.09 -12.79
N LYS A 324 -1.58 20.71 -11.56
CA LYS A 324 -1.52 21.53 -10.35
C LYS A 324 -0.73 20.83 -9.26
N GLN A 325 -0.24 21.61 -8.28
CA GLN A 325 0.55 21.10 -7.16
C GLN A 325 -0.10 21.38 -5.80
N ASP A 326 -1.19 22.13 -5.74
CA ASP A 326 -1.92 22.43 -4.51
C ASP A 326 -2.68 21.18 -4.02
N SER A 327 -2.71 20.98 -2.69
CA SER A 327 -3.29 19.79 -2.09
C SER A 327 -4.79 19.67 -2.33
N GLU A 328 -5.53 20.78 -2.45
CA GLU A 328 -6.99 20.77 -2.69
C GLU A 328 -7.30 20.14 -4.06
N SER A 329 -6.63 20.59 -5.12
CA SER A 329 -6.81 20.07 -6.48
C SER A 329 -6.38 18.61 -6.59
N LEU A 330 -5.23 18.27 -6.00
CA LEU A 330 -4.73 16.89 -5.98
C LEU A 330 -5.69 15.96 -5.24
N ALA A 331 -6.13 16.36 -4.04
CA ALA A 331 -7.06 15.55 -3.25
C ALA A 331 -8.44 15.41 -3.92
N ALA A 332 -8.94 16.46 -4.58
CA ALA A 332 -10.18 16.37 -5.35
C ALA A 332 -10.07 15.34 -6.49
N TYR A 333 -8.95 15.34 -7.22
CA TYR A 333 -8.69 14.32 -8.24
C TYR A 333 -8.60 12.90 -7.65
N LEU A 334 -7.90 12.74 -6.52
CA LEU A 334 -7.72 11.42 -5.88
C LEU A 334 -9.03 10.75 -5.51
N ILE A 335 -10.03 11.53 -5.05
CA ILE A 335 -11.36 10.99 -4.66
C ILE A 335 -12.35 10.95 -5.81
N SER A 336 -11.98 11.42 -7.00
CA SER A 336 -12.86 11.45 -8.18
C SER A 336 -12.91 10.08 -8.87
N ASP A 337 -13.93 9.89 -9.71
CA ASP A 337 -14.08 8.71 -10.56
C ASP A 337 -13.08 8.70 -11.74
N GLN A 338 -12.33 9.78 -11.93
CA GLN A 338 -11.31 9.90 -12.98
C GLN A 338 -10.04 9.11 -12.63
N LEU A 339 -9.72 8.97 -11.34
CA LEU A 339 -8.57 8.16 -10.91
C LEU A 339 -8.87 6.68 -11.16
N LYS A 340 -8.10 6.07 -12.05
CA LYS A 340 -8.14 4.64 -12.37
C LYS A 340 -6.72 4.09 -12.41
N MET A 341 -6.11 3.93 -11.23
CA MET A 341 -4.72 3.51 -11.13
C MET A 341 -4.58 2.02 -11.33
N ASP A 342 -3.64 1.60 -12.18
CA ASP A 342 -3.23 0.20 -12.26
C ASP A 342 -2.18 -0.09 -11.18
N GLY A 343 -2.58 -0.85 -10.17
CA GLY A 343 -1.69 -1.33 -9.10
C GLY A 343 -1.18 -2.76 -9.31
N GLY A 344 -1.32 -3.33 -10.50
CA GLY A 344 -0.91 -4.70 -10.79
C GLY A 344 -1.82 -5.78 -10.20
N LYS A 345 -3.05 -5.41 -9.77
CA LYS A 345 -4.00 -6.33 -9.10
C LYS A 345 -5.20 -6.72 -9.97
N GLY A 346 -5.29 -6.17 -11.20
CA GLY A 346 -6.37 -6.47 -12.14
C GLY A 346 -7.70 -5.79 -11.84
N PHE A 347 -7.68 -4.72 -11.07
CA PHE A 347 -8.79 -3.81 -10.83
C PHE A 347 -8.28 -2.37 -10.94
N PRO A 348 -9.07 -1.44 -11.50
CA PRO A 348 -8.76 -0.03 -11.39
C PRO A 348 -8.90 0.41 -9.94
N LEU A 349 -7.83 0.99 -9.39
CA LEU A 349 -7.78 1.46 -8.01
C LEU A 349 -8.15 2.94 -7.96
N ASN A 350 -8.95 3.34 -6.97
CA ASN A 350 -9.29 4.71 -6.65
C ASN A 350 -9.60 4.85 -5.15
N PHE A 351 -9.77 6.08 -4.66
CA PHE A 351 -10.06 6.29 -3.26
C PHE A 351 -11.56 6.40 -2.99
N ARG A 352 -11.96 5.96 -1.80
CA ARG A 352 -13.30 6.20 -1.24
C ARG A 352 -13.41 7.65 -0.79
N ALA A 353 -14.38 8.38 -1.32
CA ALA A 353 -14.57 9.79 -0.96
C ALA A 353 -15.01 10.01 0.50
N TRP A 354 -15.50 8.98 1.20
CA TRP A 354 -16.01 9.12 2.57
C TRP A 354 -14.96 8.90 3.67
N ASN A 355 -13.80 8.29 3.35
CA ASN A 355 -12.75 8.04 4.33
C ASN A 355 -11.34 7.96 3.74
N ASN A 356 -11.13 8.41 2.51
CA ASN A 356 -9.85 8.41 1.81
C ASN A 356 -9.12 7.05 1.78
N GLN A 357 -9.84 5.94 1.91
CA GLN A 357 -9.26 4.59 1.80
C GLN A 357 -9.16 4.17 0.34
N LEU A 358 -8.01 3.70 -0.10
CA LEU A 358 -7.82 3.10 -1.42
C LEU A 358 -8.70 1.86 -1.57
N ARG A 359 -9.57 1.83 -2.58
CA ARG A 359 -10.27 0.63 -3.02
C ARG A 359 -9.28 -0.30 -3.68
N GLN A 360 -9.11 -1.46 -3.10
CA GLN A 360 -8.17 -2.46 -3.61
C GLN A 360 -8.63 -3.86 -3.25
N PRO A 361 -8.35 -4.85 -4.11
CA PRO A 361 -8.55 -6.25 -3.73
C PRO A 361 -7.51 -6.67 -2.67
N VAL A 362 -7.92 -7.60 -1.82
CA VAL A 362 -7.06 -8.26 -0.85
C VAL A 362 -6.80 -9.69 -1.32
N PHE A 363 -5.54 -10.10 -1.29
CA PHE A 363 -5.14 -11.46 -1.62
C PHE A 363 -5.26 -12.36 -0.40
N MET A 364 -5.74 -13.57 -0.60
CA MET A 364 -5.57 -14.67 0.35
C MET A 364 -4.32 -15.42 -0.06
N THR A 365 -3.28 -15.35 0.75
CA THR A 365 -1.94 -15.82 0.41
C THR A 365 -1.49 -16.93 1.34
N SER A 366 -0.78 -17.88 0.80
CA SER A 366 0.11 -18.79 1.54
C SER A 366 1.55 -18.31 1.35
N LEU A 367 2.51 -19.01 1.96
CA LEU A 367 3.93 -18.66 1.89
C LEU A 367 4.41 -18.34 0.45
N ASN A 368 4.00 -19.14 -0.53
CA ASN A 368 4.52 -19.07 -1.91
C ASN A 368 3.44 -18.84 -2.98
N ARG A 369 2.19 -18.56 -2.58
CA ARG A 369 1.09 -18.53 -3.55
C ARG A 369 0.00 -17.55 -3.16
N VAL A 370 -0.56 -16.89 -4.15
CA VAL A 370 -1.88 -16.27 -4.04
C VAL A 370 -2.93 -17.34 -4.34
N ILE A 371 -3.74 -17.65 -3.35
CA ILE A 371 -4.77 -18.71 -3.41
C ILE A 371 -6.10 -18.14 -3.92
N ALA A 372 -6.46 -16.94 -3.49
CA ALA A 372 -7.67 -16.26 -3.89
C ALA A 372 -7.49 -14.74 -3.83
N ARG A 373 -8.44 -14.01 -4.39
CA ARG A 373 -8.48 -12.55 -4.40
C ARG A 373 -9.87 -12.10 -3.97
N ALA A 374 -9.95 -11.46 -2.81
CA ALA A 374 -11.20 -10.87 -2.32
C ALA A 374 -11.43 -9.47 -2.95
N PRO A 375 -12.68 -9.06 -3.24
CA PRO A 375 -13.92 -9.79 -2.98
C PRO A 375 -14.02 -11.09 -3.79
N LEU A 376 -14.49 -12.14 -3.13
CA LEU A 376 -14.67 -13.43 -3.78
C LEU A 376 -15.98 -13.47 -4.58
N GLU A 377 -16.09 -14.41 -5.48
CA GLU A 377 -17.32 -14.66 -6.23
C GLU A 377 -18.51 -14.90 -5.28
N GLY A 378 -19.64 -14.28 -5.61
CA GLY A 378 -20.85 -14.32 -4.77
C GLY A 378 -20.95 -13.21 -3.71
N PHE A 379 -19.86 -12.44 -3.47
CA PHE A 379 -19.91 -11.29 -2.58
C PHE A 379 -20.00 -10.01 -3.42
N LEU A 380 -21.24 -9.53 -3.62
CA LEU A 380 -21.55 -8.37 -4.46
C LEU A 380 -21.84 -7.14 -3.60
N HIS A 381 -21.52 -5.97 -4.15
CA HIS A 381 -21.87 -4.68 -3.58
C HIS A 381 -22.63 -3.84 -4.61
N PRO A 382 -23.67 -3.07 -4.22
CA PRO A 382 -24.56 -2.37 -5.17
C PRO A 382 -23.85 -1.39 -6.10
N THR A 383 -22.77 -0.76 -5.66
CA THR A 383 -22.07 0.28 -6.42
C THR A 383 -20.67 -0.14 -6.89
N ASN A 384 -19.87 -0.70 -5.99
CA ASN A 384 -18.51 -1.14 -6.29
C ASN A 384 -18.15 -2.33 -5.43
N ASN A 385 -17.86 -3.48 -6.04
CA ASN A 385 -17.58 -4.72 -5.30
C ASN A 385 -16.42 -4.59 -4.30
N LEU A 386 -15.45 -3.70 -4.53
CA LEU A 386 -14.36 -3.47 -3.57
C LEU A 386 -14.85 -2.78 -2.27
N ASP A 387 -16.03 -2.17 -2.27
CA ASP A 387 -16.60 -1.53 -1.07
C ASP A 387 -17.22 -2.51 -0.08
N ILE A 388 -17.35 -3.81 -0.45
CA ILE A 388 -17.77 -4.84 0.50
C ILE A 388 -16.67 -5.17 1.54
N LEU A 389 -15.41 -4.80 1.25
CA LEU A 389 -14.29 -4.99 2.17
C LEU A 389 -14.12 -3.75 3.06
N GLY A 390 -14.13 -3.93 4.38
CA GLY A 390 -14.05 -2.85 5.35
C GLY A 390 -15.39 -2.13 5.54
N LYS A 391 -15.32 -0.87 5.95
CA LYS A 391 -16.52 -0.04 6.22
C LYS A 391 -17.06 0.58 4.93
N ASP A 392 -18.34 0.35 4.66
CA ASP A 392 -19.05 1.01 3.57
C ASP A 392 -19.43 2.45 3.93
N LYS A 393 -19.83 3.23 2.91
CA LYS A 393 -20.28 4.62 3.07
C LYS A 393 -21.41 4.76 4.12
N ARG A 394 -22.31 3.78 4.21
CA ARG A 394 -23.43 3.77 5.16
C ARG A 394 -23.04 3.43 6.59
N GLU A 395 -21.87 2.82 6.76
CA GLU A 395 -21.36 2.33 8.04
C GLU A 395 -20.29 3.24 8.65
N THR A 396 -19.78 4.22 7.86
CA THR A 396 -18.68 5.07 8.28
C THR A 396 -19.12 6.09 9.33
N THR A 397 -18.23 6.32 10.30
CA THR A 397 -18.33 7.42 11.26
C THR A 397 -17.41 8.59 10.90
N CYS A 398 -16.64 8.45 9.83
CA CYS A 398 -15.74 9.48 9.33
C CYS A 398 -16.53 10.66 8.74
N GLN A 399 -16.15 11.88 9.11
CA GLN A 399 -16.75 13.12 8.64
C GLN A 399 -15.68 13.98 7.96
N LEU A 400 -15.41 13.71 6.70
CA LEU A 400 -14.53 14.54 5.87
C LEU A 400 -15.29 15.76 5.32
N LYS A 401 -14.58 16.87 5.10
CA LYS A 401 -15.13 18.01 4.39
C LYS A 401 -15.53 17.58 2.99
N THR A 402 -16.74 17.96 2.57
CA THR A 402 -17.20 17.66 1.22
C THR A 402 -16.34 18.43 0.21
N ARG A 403 -15.40 17.74 -0.41
CA ARG A 403 -14.62 18.27 -1.54
C ARG A 403 -15.44 18.05 -2.80
N ARG A 404 -15.95 19.11 -3.39
CA ARG A 404 -16.56 19.06 -4.73
C ARG A 404 -15.43 19.22 -5.74
N ALA A 405 -15.28 18.26 -6.63
CA ALA A 405 -14.51 18.49 -7.86
C ALA A 405 -15.17 19.68 -8.59
N LYS A 406 -14.45 20.77 -8.71
CA LYS A 406 -14.86 21.93 -9.53
C LYS A 406 -14.63 21.61 -10.99
#